data_835216209dfc9acc6caf751a1322bd14
#
_entry.id   835216209dfc9acc6caf751a1322bd14
#
_cell.length_a   1.000
_cell.length_b   1.000
_cell.length_c   1.000
_cell.angle_alpha   90.00
_cell.angle_beta   90.00
_cell.angle_gamma   90.00
#
_symmetry.space_group_name_H-M   'P 1'
#
loop_
_entity.id
_entity.type
_entity.pdbx_description
1 polymer ?
#
loop_
_entity_poly.entity_id
_entity_poly.type
_entity_poly.pdbx_seq_one_letter_code
_entity_poly.pdbx_strand_id
1 'polypeptide(L)'
;MNIEYVSMGKVLLAGNSKDRKIAMEGITPGAIKNHELNSLEAANDFLNRYLVSLVTEAQYHITSCQTALAGLNDEQTEFRKKCMIYPRLQIYKSAGRAFRIEWAKFILYKKKGAQGIGKTTVRIPAEKIRYPISKFNEAPTWALKIILEYENKFVVIRQKYQIYKDAKRQVESLIRLYNVDLESKNYSTDPVNSLELFQLKSPNLID
;
A
#
# COMPACT_ATOMS: atom_id res chain seq x y z
N MET A 1 24.99 -12.38 -5.94
CA MET A 1 24.26 -13.26 -6.86
C MET A 1 23.49 -12.34 -7.81
N ASN A 2 24.09 -12.09 -9.01
CA ASN A 2 23.46 -11.24 -10.03
C ASN A 2 22.35 -12.03 -10.70
N ILE A 3 21.11 -11.66 -10.46
CA ILE A 3 19.97 -12.17 -11.25
C ILE A 3 19.90 -11.30 -12.49
N GLU A 4 20.47 -11.77 -13.60
CA GLU A 4 20.22 -11.17 -14.90
C GLU A 4 18.75 -11.40 -15.25
N TYR A 5 17.95 -10.37 -15.13
CA TYR A 5 16.64 -10.31 -15.76
C TYR A 5 16.84 -10.15 -17.26
N VAL A 6 17.04 -11.24 -17.96
CA VAL A 6 16.89 -11.27 -19.41
C VAL A 6 15.41 -11.07 -19.68
N SER A 7 15.02 -9.84 -20.04
CA SER A 7 13.64 -9.55 -20.39
C SER A 7 13.29 -10.41 -21.61
N MET A 8 12.32 -11.32 -21.48
CA MET A 8 11.82 -12.15 -22.59
C MET A 8 11.47 -11.33 -23.83
N GLY A 9 11.07 -10.07 -23.67
CA GLY A 9 10.83 -9.14 -24.78
C GLY A 9 12.06 -8.84 -25.63
N LYS A 10 13.28 -8.85 -25.06
CA LYS A 10 14.52 -8.64 -25.85
C LYS A 10 14.93 -9.89 -26.65
N VAL A 11 14.68 -11.08 -26.12
CA VAL A 11 14.94 -12.34 -26.82
C VAL A 11 14.00 -12.49 -28.02
N LEU A 12 12.75 -12.07 -27.91
CA LEU A 12 11.77 -12.09 -29.01
C LEU A 12 12.06 -11.08 -30.13
N LEU A 13 12.80 -10.00 -29.86
CA LEU A 13 13.08 -8.95 -30.83
C LEU A 13 14.42 -9.12 -31.58
N ALA A 14 15.34 -9.96 -31.11
CA ALA A 14 16.71 -10.07 -31.64
C ALA A 14 16.90 -11.19 -32.65
N GLY A 15 15.93 -12.09 -32.88
CA GLY A 15 16.06 -13.22 -33.78
C GLY A 15 15.47 -13.01 -35.18
N ASN A 16 16.00 -13.70 -36.18
CA ASN A 16 15.43 -13.83 -37.52
C ASN A 16 14.02 -14.41 -37.47
N SER A 17 13.16 -14.12 -38.45
CA SER A 17 11.76 -14.59 -38.44
C SER A 17 11.63 -16.13 -38.33
N LYS A 18 12.61 -16.89 -38.80
CA LYS A 18 12.71 -18.36 -38.64
C LYS A 18 13.01 -18.75 -37.19
N ASP A 19 13.94 -18.06 -36.52
CA ASP A 19 14.31 -18.34 -35.12
C ASP A 19 13.15 -18.01 -34.15
N ARG A 20 12.35 -16.98 -34.49
CA ARG A 20 11.13 -16.67 -33.75
C ARG A 20 10.09 -17.79 -33.86
N LYS A 21 9.95 -18.39 -35.02
CA LYS A 21 9.00 -19.49 -35.26
C LYS A 21 9.41 -20.75 -34.46
N ILE A 22 10.67 -21.08 -34.46
CA ILE A 22 11.22 -22.23 -33.71
C ILE A 22 11.09 -22.00 -32.18
N ALA A 23 11.37 -20.80 -31.69
CA ALA A 23 11.21 -20.47 -30.27
C ALA A 23 9.75 -20.51 -29.80
N MET A 24 8.79 -20.28 -30.70
CA MET A 24 7.35 -20.32 -30.36
C MET A 24 6.75 -21.76 -30.52
N GLU A 25 7.31 -22.61 -31.35
CA GLU A 25 6.83 -23.98 -31.59
C GLU A 25 6.97 -24.90 -30.36
N GLY A 26 7.81 -24.55 -29.37
CA GLY A 26 7.99 -25.33 -28.14
C GLY A 26 7.18 -24.83 -26.94
N ILE A 27 6.51 -23.67 -27.02
CA ILE A 27 5.83 -23.07 -25.88
C ILE A 27 4.31 -23.23 -26.06
N THR A 28 3.72 -24.16 -25.32
CA THR A 28 2.25 -24.31 -25.31
C THR A 28 1.59 -23.08 -24.66
N PRO A 29 0.39 -22.66 -25.13
CA PRO A 29 -0.35 -21.56 -24.50
C PRO A 29 -0.56 -21.74 -22.98
N GLY A 30 -0.69 -23.00 -22.53
CA GLY A 30 -0.76 -23.32 -21.12
C GLY A 30 0.54 -23.07 -20.33
N ALA A 31 1.70 -23.32 -20.95
CA ALA A 31 2.99 -23.05 -20.30
C ALA A 31 3.24 -21.53 -20.13
N ILE A 32 2.89 -20.72 -21.13
CA ILE A 32 2.96 -19.26 -21.05
C ILE A 32 2.07 -18.77 -19.92
N LYS A 33 0.82 -19.22 -19.88
CA LYS A 33 -0.17 -18.81 -18.87
C LYS A 33 0.27 -19.16 -17.46
N ASN A 34 0.80 -20.36 -17.23
CA ASN A 34 1.33 -20.75 -15.92
C ASN A 34 2.54 -19.90 -15.51
N HIS A 35 3.43 -19.56 -16.45
CA HIS A 35 4.56 -18.68 -16.15
C HIS A 35 4.11 -17.27 -15.77
N GLU A 36 3.12 -16.72 -16.46
CA GLU A 36 2.56 -15.40 -16.15
C GLU A 36 1.87 -15.38 -14.79
N LEU A 37 1.07 -16.41 -14.47
CA LEU A 37 0.42 -16.54 -13.17
C LEU A 37 1.45 -16.64 -12.04
N ASN A 38 2.47 -17.48 -12.17
CA ASN A 38 3.56 -17.60 -11.20
C ASN A 38 4.30 -16.26 -10.99
N SER A 39 4.48 -15.48 -12.06
CA SER A 39 5.10 -14.15 -11.98
C SER A 39 4.22 -13.16 -11.22
N LEU A 40 2.90 -13.20 -11.40
CA LEU A 40 1.95 -12.36 -10.66
C LEU A 40 1.88 -12.76 -9.18
N GLU A 41 1.94 -14.06 -8.87
CA GLU A 41 1.99 -14.54 -7.49
C GLU A 41 3.29 -14.10 -6.79
N ALA A 42 4.43 -14.21 -7.47
CA ALA A 42 5.71 -13.70 -6.95
C ALA A 42 5.68 -12.18 -6.71
N ALA A 43 5.05 -11.41 -7.61
CA ALA A 43 4.84 -9.98 -7.42
C ALA A 43 3.93 -9.69 -6.22
N ASN A 44 2.88 -10.48 -6.04
CA ASN A 44 1.97 -10.39 -4.89
C ASN A 44 2.69 -10.65 -3.56
N ASP A 45 3.57 -11.65 -3.51
CA ASP A 45 4.39 -11.96 -2.34
C ASP A 45 5.43 -10.88 -2.04
N PHE A 46 6.04 -10.31 -3.09
CA PHE A 46 6.91 -9.15 -2.94
C PHE A 46 6.16 -7.97 -2.31
N LEU A 47 4.95 -7.65 -2.79
CA LEU A 47 4.12 -6.59 -2.24
C LEU A 47 3.75 -6.85 -0.78
N ASN A 48 3.46 -8.09 -0.40
CA ASN A 48 3.18 -8.45 0.99
C ASN A 48 4.39 -8.20 1.90
N ARG A 49 5.60 -8.55 1.45
CA ARG A 49 6.85 -8.27 2.18
C ARG A 49 7.13 -6.76 2.26
N TYR A 50 6.87 -6.04 1.17
CA TYR A 50 7.02 -4.58 1.14
C TYR A 50 6.08 -3.89 2.12
N LEU A 51 4.84 -4.37 2.29
CA LEU A 51 3.92 -3.86 3.31
C LEU A 51 4.50 -3.99 4.71
N VAL A 52 5.09 -5.15 5.05
CA VAL A 52 5.73 -5.35 6.35
C VAL A 52 6.85 -4.35 6.57
N SER A 53 7.69 -4.12 5.55
CA SER A 53 8.75 -3.10 5.60
C SER A 53 8.20 -1.69 5.84
N LEU A 54 7.12 -1.30 5.16
CA LEU A 54 6.48 0.01 5.37
C LEU A 54 5.91 0.17 6.79
N VAL A 55 5.31 -0.87 7.34
CA VAL A 55 4.80 -0.86 8.72
C VAL A 55 5.95 -0.72 9.72
N THR A 56 7.06 -1.42 9.49
CA THR A 56 8.25 -1.33 10.33
C THR A 56 8.88 0.08 10.26
N GLU A 57 9.01 0.66 9.06
CA GLU A 57 9.49 2.03 8.85
C GLU A 57 8.58 3.03 9.58
N ALA A 58 7.27 2.87 9.47
CA ALA A 58 6.28 3.71 10.14
C ALA A 58 6.42 3.63 11.67
N GLN A 59 6.50 2.41 12.22
CA GLN A 59 6.64 2.19 13.66
C GLN A 59 7.94 2.79 14.20
N TYR A 60 9.04 2.63 13.48
CA TYR A 60 10.33 3.22 13.85
C TYR A 60 10.23 4.74 14.00
N HIS A 61 9.69 5.43 12.99
CA HIS A 61 9.55 6.88 13.03
C HIS A 61 8.54 7.36 14.07
N ILE A 62 7.46 6.61 14.31
CA ILE A 62 6.49 6.91 15.36
C ILE A 62 7.15 6.82 16.73
N THR A 63 7.86 5.74 17.02
CA THR A 63 8.57 5.55 18.30
C THR A 63 9.60 6.64 18.49
N SER A 64 10.42 6.93 17.47
CA SER A 64 11.42 8.01 17.53
C SER A 64 10.80 9.38 17.83
N CYS A 65 9.67 9.71 17.16
CA CYS A 65 8.94 10.95 17.43
C CYS A 65 8.39 11.00 18.84
N GLN A 66 7.77 9.92 19.30
CA GLN A 66 7.22 9.82 20.66
C GLN A 66 8.32 9.99 21.71
N THR A 67 9.48 9.34 21.52
CA THR A 67 10.63 9.48 22.41
C THR A 67 11.16 10.91 22.46
N ALA A 68 11.29 11.56 21.29
CA ALA A 68 11.75 12.96 21.23
C ALA A 68 10.75 13.91 21.93
N LEU A 69 9.45 13.72 21.72
CA LEU A 69 8.43 14.53 22.39
C LEU A 69 8.37 14.25 23.90
N ALA A 70 8.53 12.98 24.33
CA ALA A 70 8.52 12.61 25.74
C ALA A 70 9.71 13.21 26.48
N GLY A 71 10.93 13.08 25.94
CA GLY A 71 12.15 13.64 26.57
C GLY A 71 12.01 15.14 26.86
N LEU A 72 11.57 15.93 25.88
CA LEU A 72 11.37 17.36 26.06
C LEU A 72 10.15 17.69 26.93
N ASN A 73 9.11 16.84 26.96
CA ASN A 73 8.00 16.98 27.89
C ASN A 73 8.42 16.80 29.34
N ASP A 74 9.36 15.92 29.62
CA ASP A 74 9.86 15.67 30.99
C ASP A 74 10.67 16.87 31.53
N GLU A 75 11.28 17.64 30.65
CA GLU A 75 11.96 18.89 30.99
C GLU A 75 10.98 20.03 31.36
N GLN A 76 9.70 19.91 30.96
CA GLN A 76 8.70 20.94 31.23
C GLN A 76 8.09 20.77 32.63
N THR A 77 8.35 21.69 33.52
CA THR A 77 7.77 21.71 34.88
C THR A 77 6.28 22.10 34.88
N GLU A 78 5.89 22.95 33.93
CA GLU A 78 4.51 23.41 33.83
C GLU A 78 3.69 22.54 32.88
N PHE A 79 2.58 22.03 33.37
CA PHE A 79 1.68 21.20 32.56
C PHE A 79 1.22 21.88 31.24
N ARG A 80 0.96 23.18 31.28
CA ARG A 80 0.52 23.95 30.09
C ARG A 80 1.58 24.00 28.99
N LYS A 81 2.85 23.78 29.32
CA LYS A 81 3.97 23.75 28.37
C LYS A 81 4.20 22.36 27.77
N LYS A 82 3.51 21.34 28.26
CA LYS A 82 3.63 19.96 27.74
C LYS A 82 2.93 19.78 26.42
N CYS A 83 3.54 19.04 25.51
CA CYS A 83 2.93 18.63 24.26
C CYS A 83 1.99 17.45 24.51
N MET A 84 0.73 17.62 24.17
CA MET A 84 -0.30 16.58 24.29
C MET A 84 -0.60 15.89 22.97
N ILE A 85 0.11 16.24 21.90
CA ILE A 85 -0.05 15.70 20.56
C ILE A 85 1.04 14.68 20.32
N TYR A 86 0.66 13.53 19.74
CA TYR A 86 1.59 12.44 19.44
C TYR A 86 1.14 11.65 18.21
N PRO A 87 2.06 11.04 17.45
CA PRO A 87 1.72 10.16 16.37
C PRO A 87 1.38 8.77 16.90
N ARG A 88 0.52 8.03 16.17
CA ARG A 88 0.24 6.62 16.43
C ARG A 88 0.06 5.82 15.15
N LEU A 89 0.38 4.54 15.21
CA LEU A 89 0.08 3.56 14.19
C LEU A 89 -1.23 2.87 14.52
N GLN A 90 -2.15 2.85 13.58
CA GLN A 90 -3.37 2.06 13.68
C GLN A 90 -3.38 0.99 12.60
N ILE A 91 -3.51 -0.28 13.02
CA ILE A 91 -3.57 -1.42 12.12
C ILE A 91 -5.02 -1.93 12.10
N TYR A 92 -5.58 -2.08 10.90
CA TYR A 92 -6.94 -2.57 10.70
C TYR A 92 -6.88 -4.07 10.38
N LYS A 93 -7.35 -4.92 11.30
CA LYS A 93 -7.35 -6.37 11.14
C LYS A 93 -8.30 -6.85 10.03
N SER A 94 -9.42 -6.15 9.85
CA SER A 94 -10.49 -6.51 8.88
C SER A 94 -10.14 -6.19 7.43
N ALA A 95 -9.15 -5.35 7.17
CA ALA A 95 -8.80 -4.88 5.82
C ALA A 95 -7.42 -5.39 5.37
N GLY A 96 -7.13 -6.69 5.57
CA GLY A 96 -5.90 -7.29 5.05
C GLY A 96 -4.61 -6.63 5.55
N ARG A 97 -4.54 -6.28 6.84
CA ARG A 97 -3.40 -5.58 7.47
C ARG A 97 -3.18 -4.14 7.00
N ALA A 98 -4.21 -3.45 6.52
CA ALA A 98 -4.14 -2.02 6.25
C ALA A 98 -3.68 -1.25 7.51
N PHE A 99 -2.86 -0.24 7.30
CA PHE A 99 -2.42 0.60 8.41
C PHE A 99 -2.64 2.08 8.13
N ARG A 100 -2.63 2.88 9.19
CA ARG A 100 -2.69 4.33 9.12
C ARG A 100 -1.75 4.94 10.13
N ILE A 101 -0.98 5.93 9.70
CA ILE A 101 -0.24 6.82 10.59
C ILE A 101 -1.13 8.03 10.82
N GLU A 102 -1.48 8.27 12.07
CA GLU A 102 -2.33 9.40 12.44
C GLU A 102 -1.76 10.16 13.64
N TRP A 103 -2.09 11.43 13.70
CA TRP A 103 -1.85 12.24 14.87
C TRP A 103 -3.04 12.19 15.80
N ALA A 104 -2.76 12.14 17.09
CA ALA A 104 -3.76 12.11 18.13
C ALA A 104 -3.40 13.09 19.25
N LYS A 105 -4.41 13.55 19.96
CA LYS A 105 -4.28 14.46 21.11
C LYS A 105 -4.83 13.79 22.36
N PHE A 106 -4.10 13.89 23.46
CA PHE A 106 -4.62 13.56 24.78
C PHE A 106 -5.52 14.69 25.29
N ILE A 107 -6.70 14.33 25.78
CA ILE A 107 -7.61 15.24 26.46
C ILE A 107 -7.81 14.70 27.88
N LEU A 108 -7.56 15.56 28.84
CA LEU A 108 -7.86 15.29 30.25
C LEU A 108 -9.23 15.82 30.56
N TYR A 109 -10.04 15.04 31.28
CA TYR A 109 -11.38 15.46 31.72
C TYR A 109 -11.67 15.02 33.17
N LYS A 110 -12.48 15.77 33.86
CA LYS A 110 -12.97 15.38 35.19
C LYS A 110 -14.01 14.26 35.05
N LYS A 111 -13.81 13.17 35.76
CA LYS A 111 -14.80 12.08 35.81
C LYS A 111 -16.04 12.55 36.57
N LYS A 112 -17.23 12.37 35.96
CA LYS A 112 -18.50 12.63 36.66
C LYS A 112 -18.67 11.62 37.79
N GLY A 113 -18.93 12.13 39.02
CA GLY A 113 -19.25 11.28 40.19
C GLY A 113 -18.06 10.51 40.83
N ALA A 114 -16.82 10.73 40.38
CA ALA A 114 -15.63 10.12 40.98
C ALA A 114 -14.55 11.18 41.20
N GLN A 115 -13.78 11.01 42.29
CA GLN A 115 -12.55 11.79 42.46
C GLN A 115 -11.52 11.28 41.45
N GLY A 116 -11.12 12.14 40.51
CA GLY A 116 -10.03 11.82 39.58
C GLY A 116 -10.15 12.48 38.21
N ILE A 117 -9.02 12.44 37.49
CA ILE A 117 -8.89 12.93 36.14
C ILE A 117 -8.95 11.71 35.18
N GLY A 118 -9.89 11.75 34.24
CA GLY A 118 -9.89 10.79 33.12
C GLY A 118 -9.01 11.30 32.00
N LYS A 119 -8.50 10.35 31.20
CA LYS A 119 -7.72 10.63 29.98
C LYS A 119 -8.42 9.98 28.80
N THR A 120 -8.62 10.73 27.73
CA THR A 120 -9.10 10.21 26.46
C THR A 120 -8.18 10.64 25.33
N THR A 121 -8.28 9.96 24.21
CA THR A 121 -7.51 10.27 23.01
C THR A 121 -8.45 10.64 21.89
N VAL A 122 -8.22 11.79 21.29
CA VAL A 122 -8.97 12.26 20.13
C VAL A 122 -8.06 12.30 18.93
N ARG A 123 -8.53 11.73 17.82
CA ARG A 123 -7.82 11.77 16.56
C ARG A 123 -7.86 13.17 15.97
N ILE A 124 -6.72 13.66 15.48
CA ILE A 124 -6.63 14.86 14.66
C ILE A 124 -7.01 14.49 13.23
N PRO A 125 -7.97 15.15 12.58
CA PRO A 125 -8.35 14.83 11.21
C PRO A 125 -7.25 15.23 10.22
N ALA A 126 -6.87 14.32 9.32
CA ALA A 126 -5.94 14.57 8.23
C ALA A 126 -6.65 15.28 7.06
N GLU A 127 -5.90 16.06 6.31
CA GLU A 127 -6.32 16.54 5.00
C GLU A 127 -5.56 15.75 3.93
N LYS A 128 -6.24 14.80 3.29
CA LYS A 128 -5.64 13.86 2.32
C LYS A 128 -4.48 13.06 2.96
N ILE A 129 -3.26 13.26 2.45
CA ILE A 129 -2.04 12.54 2.87
C ILE A 129 -1.29 13.31 3.97
N ARG A 130 -1.47 14.63 4.05
CA ARG A 130 -0.76 15.54 4.95
C ARG A 130 -1.66 16.09 6.04
N TYR A 131 -1.06 16.38 7.20
CA TYR A 131 -1.67 17.20 8.24
C TYR A 131 -1.09 18.62 8.10
N PRO A 132 -1.95 19.63 7.80
CA PRO A 132 -1.47 21.02 7.73
C PRO A 132 -1.07 21.51 9.11
N ILE A 133 -0.14 22.47 9.17
CA ILE A 133 0.38 23.01 10.42
C ILE A 133 -0.70 23.56 11.33
N SER A 134 -1.79 24.09 10.78
CA SER A 134 -2.95 24.61 11.50
C SER A 134 -3.63 23.57 12.40
N LYS A 135 -3.46 22.27 12.13
CA LYS A 135 -3.99 21.19 12.99
C LYS A 135 -3.19 21.01 14.29
N PHE A 136 -2.03 21.65 14.40
CA PHE A 136 -1.12 21.54 15.53
C PHE A 136 -1.03 22.83 16.35
N ASN A 137 -1.97 23.76 16.18
CA ASN A 137 -1.97 25.07 16.87
C ASN A 137 -1.92 24.96 18.40
N GLU A 138 -2.36 23.85 18.96
CA GLU A 138 -2.32 23.60 20.40
C GLU A 138 -0.99 22.98 20.87
N ALA A 139 -0.07 22.68 19.96
CA ALA A 139 1.25 22.20 20.33
C ALA A 139 2.12 23.38 20.79
N PRO A 140 2.93 23.20 21.84
CA PRO A 140 3.93 24.19 22.22
C PRO A 140 4.92 24.46 21.07
N THR A 141 5.43 25.67 20.99
CA THR A 141 6.35 26.08 19.91
C THR A 141 7.56 25.15 19.77
N TRP A 142 8.12 24.67 20.88
CA TRP A 142 9.22 23.72 20.86
C TRP A 142 8.86 22.38 20.22
N ALA A 143 7.61 21.91 20.40
CA ALA A 143 7.15 20.66 19.85
C ALA A 143 6.82 20.75 18.36
N LEU A 144 6.43 21.92 17.85
CA LEU A 144 6.07 22.12 16.45
C LEU A 144 7.20 21.74 15.50
N LYS A 145 8.46 22.05 15.83
CA LYS A 145 9.61 21.68 15.00
C LYS A 145 9.72 20.17 14.84
N ILE A 146 9.58 19.42 15.93
CA ILE A 146 9.60 17.96 15.93
C ILE A 146 8.41 17.41 15.15
N ILE A 147 7.21 17.90 15.44
CA ILE A 147 5.98 17.46 14.75
C ILE A 147 6.12 17.63 13.24
N LEU A 148 6.60 18.78 12.77
CA LEU A 148 6.74 19.05 11.34
C LEU A 148 7.83 18.20 10.68
N GLU A 149 8.94 17.97 11.36
CA GLU A 149 9.99 17.07 10.88
C GLU A 149 9.46 15.67 10.64
N TYR A 150 8.77 15.11 11.65
CA TYR A 150 8.21 13.76 11.54
C TYR A 150 6.99 13.68 10.62
N GLU A 151 6.17 14.72 10.54
CA GLU A 151 5.07 14.79 9.58
C GLU A 151 5.59 14.68 8.14
N ASN A 152 6.71 15.31 7.81
CA ASN A 152 7.33 15.17 6.50
C ASN A 152 7.74 13.71 6.20
N LYS A 153 8.30 13.00 7.18
CA LYS A 153 8.62 11.56 7.06
C LYS A 153 7.35 10.72 6.89
N PHE A 154 6.31 11.01 7.67
CA PHE A 154 5.02 10.30 7.59
C PHE A 154 4.28 10.53 6.26
N VAL A 155 4.38 11.73 5.67
CA VAL A 155 3.83 12.01 4.34
C VAL A 155 4.44 11.08 3.30
N VAL A 156 5.77 10.89 3.31
CA VAL A 156 6.45 9.98 2.37
C VAL A 156 5.97 8.53 2.55
N ILE A 157 5.85 8.06 3.80
CA ILE A 157 5.36 6.70 4.07
C ILE A 157 3.90 6.53 3.61
N ARG A 158 3.03 7.53 3.83
CA ARG A 158 1.63 7.50 3.36
C ARG A 158 1.55 7.48 1.84
N GLN A 159 2.45 8.20 1.14
CA GLN A 159 2.55 8.17 -0.33
C GLN A 159 3.00 6.79 -0.82
N LYS A 160 4.08 6.24 -0.24
CA LYS A 160 4.53 4.87 -0.54
C LYS A 160 3.40 3.85 -0.33
N TYR A 161 2.65 3.99 0.76
CA TYR A 161 1.52 3.10 1.06
C TYR A 161 0.37 3.25 0.07
N GLN A 162 0.11 4.45 -0.44
CA GLN A 162 -0.90 4.65 -1.49
C GLN A 162 -0.49 3.94 -2.79
N ILE A 163 0.75 4.11 -3.23
CA ILE A 163 1.32 3.42 -4.41
C ILE A 163 1.23 1.89 -4.22
N TYR A 164 1.62 1.40 -3.04
CA TYR A 164 1.48 -0.02 -2.69
C TYR A 164 0.04 -0.52 -2.86
N LYS A 165 -0.97 0.20 -2.34
CA LYS A 165 -2.37 -0.20 -2.45
C LYS A 165 -2.84 -0.30 -3.90
N ASP A 166 -2.42 0.64 -4.73
CA ASP A 166 -2.82 0.67 -6.13
C ASP A 166 -2.16 -0.48 -6.90
N ALA A 167 -0.86 -0.73 -6.70
CA ALA A 167 -0.15 -1.87 -7.26
C ALA A 167 -0.75 -3.22 -6.81
N LYS A 168 -1.03 -3.36 -5.50
CA LYS A 168 -1.64 -4.56 -4.94
C LYS A 168 -2.99 -4.88 -5.57
N ARG A 169 -3.85 -3.86 -5.73
CA ARG A 169 -5.15 -3.99 -6.38
C ARG A 169 -5.03 -4.45 -7.83
N GLN A 170 -4.07 -3.90 -8.57
CA GLN A 170 -3.84 -4.29 -9.97
C GLN A 170 -3.37 -5.73 -10.08
N VAL A 171 -2.38 -6.15 -9.29
CA VAL A 171 -1.88 -7.53 -9.28
C VAL A 171 -2.98 -8.52 -8.89
N GLU A 172 -3.75 -8.24 -7.83
CA GLU A 172 -4.86 -9.10 -7.42
C GLU A 172 -5.97 -9.18 -8.49
N SER A 173 -6.23 -8.10 -9.20
CA SER A 173 -7.20 -8.09 -10.31
C SER A 173 -6.74 -8.96 -11.46
N LEU A 174 -5.46 -8.90 -11.83
CA LEU A 174 -4.88 -9.76 -12.86
C LEU A 174 -4.94 -11.23 -12.45
N ILE A 175 -4.54 -11.58 -11.23
CA ILE A 175 -4.63 -12.95 -10.72
C ILE A 175 -6.07 -13.49 -10.81
N ARG A 176 -7.07 -12.68 -10.46
CA ARG A 176 -8.49 -13.09 -10.58
C ARG A 176 -8.88 -13.35 -12.03
N LEU A 177 -8.48 -12.48 -12.96
CA LEU A 177 -8.76 -12.67 -14.39
C LEU A 177 -8.16 -13.98 -14.91
N TYR A 178 -6.91 -14.29 -14.53
CA TYR A 178 -6.26 -15.55 -14.90
C TYR A 178 -6.99 -16.77 -14.34
N ASN A 179 -7.48 -16.70 -13.10
CA ASN A 179 -8.19 -17.80 -12.46
C ASN A 179 -9.58 -18.03 -13.09
N VAL A 180 -10.35 -16.98 -13.37
CA VAL A 180 -11.64 -17.08 -14.07
C VAL A 180 -11.49 -17.73 -15.45
N ASP A 181 -10.47 -17.37 -16.17
CA ASP A 181 -10.12 -17.95 -17.48
C ASP A 181 -9.80 -19.47 -17.40
N LEU A 182 -9.20 -19.91 -16.28
CA LEU A 182 -8.92 -21.33 -16.05
C LEU A 182 -10.19 -22.11 -15.76
N GLU A 183 -11.10 -21.55 -15.00
CA GLU A 183 -12.40 -22.16 -14.69
C GLU A 183 -13.30 -22.25 -15.93
N SER A 184 -13.36 -21.19 -16.75
CA SER A 184 -14.21 -21.18 -17.96
C SER A 184 -13.76 -22.19 -19.02
N LYS A 185 -12.46 -22.52 -19.11
CA LYS A 185 -11.94 -23.51 -20.05
C LYS A 185 -12.18 -24.95 -19.62
N ASN A 186 -12.42 -25.20 -18.34
CA ASN A 186 -12.79 -26.53 -17.85
C ASN A 186 -14.23 -26.93 -18.22
N TYR A 187 -15.06 -25.98 -18.67
CA TYR A 187 -16.44 -26.25 -19.14
C TYR A 187 -16.57 -26.37 -20.65
N SER A 188 -15.53 -26.13 -21.45
CA SER A 188 -15.57 -26.23 -22.91
C SER A 188 -14.58 -27.27 -23.40
N THR A 189 -14.99 -28.54 -23.38
CA THR A 189 -14.29 -29.62 -24.08
C THR A 189 -14.65 -29.72 -25.57
N ASP A 190 -15.43 -28.77 -26.10
CA ASP A 190 -15.76 -28.71 -27.53
C ASP A 190 -14.93 -27.65 -28.26
N PRO A 191 -13.98 -28.03 -29.13
CA PRO A 191 -13.11 -27.10 -29.85
C PRO A 191 -13.78 -26.32 -30.98
N VAL A 192 -15.10 -26.48 -31.20
CA VAL A 192 -15.77 -25.99 -32.43
C VAL A 192 -16.38 -24.59 -32.26
N ASN A 193 -16.65 -24.11 -31.04
CA ASN A 193 -17.42 -22.86 -30.85
C ASN A 193 -16.63 -21.62 -30.47
N SER A 194 -15.28 -21.68 -30.42
CA SER A 194 -14.50 -20.51 -30.00
C SER A 194 -14.23 -19.46 -31.09
N LEU A 195 -14.51 -19.78 -32.37
CA LEU A 195 -14.26 -18.86 -33.48
C LEU A 195 -15.45 -17.93 -33.81
N GLU A 196 -16.68 -18.30 -33.39
CA GLU A 196 -17.86 -17.47 -33.67
C GLU A 196 -18.08 -16.28 -32.73
N LEU A 197 -17.48 -16.29 -31.52
CA LEU A 197 -17.64 -15.23 -30.54
C LEU A 197 -16.81 -13.96 -30.84
N PHE A 198 -15.82 -14.04 -31.71
CA PHE A 198 -15.00 -12.89 -32.12
C PHE A 198 -15.52 -12.12 -33.34
N GLN A 199 -16.57 -12.63 -34.03
CA GLN A 199 -17.14 -11.95 -35.21
C GLN A 199 -18.32 -11.03 -34.92
N LEU A 200 -18.80 -10.97 -33.68
CA LEU A 200 -19.94 -10.10 -33.32
C LEU A 200 -19.47 -8.98 -32.40
N LYS A 201 -18.94 -7.91 -32.95
CA LYS A 201 -19.09 -6.50 -32.55
C LYS A 201 -18.00 -5.62 -33.15
N SER A 202 -18.07 -5.40 -34.43
CA SER A 202 -17.56 -4.12 -34.99
C SER A 202 -18.67 -3.08 -34.78
N PRO A 203 -18.47 -1.99 -34.09
CA PRO A 203 -19.43 -0.89 -34.12
C PRO A 203 -19.34 -0.23 -35.50
N ASN A 204 -20.48 -0.17 -36.18
CA ASN A 204 -20.66 0.61 -37.39
C ASN A 204 -20.23 2.05 -37.11
N LEU A 205 -19.15 2.47 -37.74
CA LEU A 205 -18.89 3.87 -38.02
C LEU A 205 -19.86 4.25 -39.14
N ILE A 206 -20.90 4.99 -38.79
CA ILE A 206 -21.78 5.68 -39.73
C ILE A 206 -21.23 7.09 -39.86
N ASP A 207 -21.09 7.54 -41.11
CA ASP A 207 -20.76 8.83 -41.69
C ASP A 207 -21.10 10.06 -40.84
#